data_a20bccff6c2d25d0be49193310bcaeda
#
_entry.id   a20bccff6c2d25d0be49193310bcaeda
#
_cell.length_a   1.000
_cell.length_b   1.000
_cell.length_c   1.000
_cell.angle_alpha   90.00
_cell.angle_beta   90.00
_cell.angle_gamma   90.00
#
_symmetry.space_group_name_H-M   'P 1'
#
loop_
_entity.id
_entity.type
_entity.pdbx_description
1 polymer ?
#
loop_
_entity_poly.entity_id
_entity_poly.type
_entity_poly.pdbx_seq_one_letter_code
_entity_poly.pdbx_strand_id
1 'polypeptide(L)'
;MDIISFMIAPLAATLILGGILVYFGIHVIKREIVFIDIALAQIAALGGTIALVLWPHGHDIGESPSQYLFSLLFTTLAAGLFSIFKNRKIRIPLEALIGISYAVATTAMVIILDKGAGSDVHIHDMLTGAILWVSWTQVLRLGAMVLVVAVIHWVFRKNIIGLTDNYENCEYRPGSRKWWDFLFYFTFGLIIVEAVQVGGILTVFALLIIPASTTLLFFKSWRSRIIGGLLIAVILTIPALLISWSFDLPASPVLIILLGLTLVISGIVYQARKKNIKVKS
;
A
#
# COMPACT_ATOMS: atom_id res chain seq x y z
N MET A 1 -21.26 15.28 19.15
CA MET A 1 -20.12 15.45 18.25
C MET A 1 -20.70 15.54 16.84
N ASP A 2 -20.49 16.64 16.11
CA ASP A 2 -21.07 16.75 14.78
C ASP A 2 -20.46 15.71 13.84
N ILE A 3 -21.28 14.99 13.09
CA ILE A 3 -20.86 13.95 12.16
C ILE A 3 -19.76 14.47 11.22
N ILE A 4 -19.86 15.73 10.81
CA ILE A 4 -18.88 16.38 9.95
C ILE A 4 -17.51 16.44 10.62
N SER A 5 -17.42 16.90 11.88
CA SER A 5 -16.14 16.99 12.60
C SER A 5 -15.49 15.64 12.84
N PHE A 6 -16.28 14.58 13.03
CA PHE A 6 -15.79 13.21 13.17
C PHE A 6 -15.22 12.67 11.85
N MET A 7 -15.86 12.95 10.71
CA MET A 7 -15.45 12.43 9.41
C MET A 7 -14.23 13.12 8.78
N ILE A 8 -13.82 14.30 9.26
CA ILE A 8 -12.72 15.05 8.66
C ILE A 8 -11.38 14.31 8.76
N ALA A 9 -11.07 13.69 9.91
CA ALA A 9 -9.82 12.96 10.10
C ALA A 9 -9.74 11.70 9.21
N PRO A 10 -10.75 10.82 9.14
CA PRO A 10 -10.82 9.72 8.16
C PRO A 10 -10.69 10.16 6.70
N LEU A 11 -11.38 11.24 6.32
CA LEU A 11 -11.27 11.80 4.96
C LEU A 11 -9.85 12.31 4.67
N ALA A 12 -9.25 13.04 5.59
CA ALA A 12 -7.88 13.53 5.45
C ALA A 12 -6.88 12.38 5.32
N ALA A 13 -7.00 11.34 6.16
CA ALA A 13 -6.18 10.15 6.08
C ALA A 13 -6.30 9.46 4.71
N THR A 14 -7.53 9.25 4.24
CA THR A 14 -7.78 8.59 2.95
C THR A 14 -7.30 9.42 1.76
N LEU A 15 -7.41 10.75 1.84
CA LEU A 15 -6.85 11.66 0.84
C LEU A 15 -5.33 11.52 0.73
N ILE A 16 -4.64 11.53 1.87
CA ILE A 16 -3.18 11.37 1.92
C ILE A 16 -2.79 10.00 1.41
N LEU A 17 -3.45 8.93 1.89
CA LEU A 17 -3.22 7.55 1.45
C LEU A 17 -3.51 7.40 -0.04
N GLY A 18 -4.68 7.84 -0.52
CA GLY A 18 -5.07 7.73 -1.92
C GLY A 18 -4.07 8.39 -2.86
N GLY A 19 -3.54 9.56 -2.50
CA GLY A 19 -2.54 10.27 -3.31
C GLY A 19 -1.25 9.48 -3.48
N ILE A 20 -0.66 9.04 -2.38
CA ILE A 20 0.63 8.35 -2.42
C ILE A 20 0.50 6.90 -2.89
N LEU A 21 -0.54 6.18 -2.48
CA LEU A 21 -0.74 4.79 -2.85
C LEU A 21 -1.05 4.64 -4.35
N VAL A 22 -1.85 5.53 -4.94
CA VAL A 22 -2.07 5.53 -6.41
C VAL A 22 -0.77 5.72 -7.16
N TYR A 23 0.10 6.63 -6.72
CA TYR A 23 1.41 6.82 -7.31
C TYR A 23 2.24 5.54 -7.26
N PHE A 24 2.38 4.93 -6.08
CA PHE A 24 3.09 3.66 -5.93
C PHE A 24 2.42 2.51 -6.69
N GLY A 25 1.09 2.47 -6.73
CA GLY A 25 0.32 1.46 -7.45
C GLY A 25 0.62 1.42 -8.95
N ILE A 26 0.77 2.59 -9.60
CA ILE A 26 1.19 2.67 -10.99
C ILE A 26 2.59 2.05 -11.17
N HIS A 27 3.51 2.32 -10.26
CA HIS A 27 4.84 1.71 -10.28
C HIS A 27 4.79 0.20 -10.06
N VAL A 28 4.04 -0.25 -9.07
CA VAL A 28 3.88 -1.67 -8.68
C VAL A 28 3.32 -2.49 -9.83
N ILE A 29 2.24 -2.02 -10.47
CA ILE A 29 1.62 -2.71 -11.61
C ILE A 29 2.57 -2.76 -12.80
N LYS A 30 3.25 -1.66 -13.13
CA LYS A 30 4.21 -1.62 -14.24
C LYS A 30 5.48 -2.45 -13.99
N ARG A 31 5.82 -2.71 -12.75
CA ARG A 31 6.96 -3.55 -12.35
C ARG A 31 6.59 -5.00 -12.14
N GLU A 32 5.29 -5.36 -12.30
CA GLU A 32 4.76 -6.71 -12.11
C GLU A 32 5.06 -7.28 -10.71
N ILE A 33 4.88 -6.47 -9.66
CA ILE A 33 5.15 -6.83 -8.25
C ILE A 33 3.92 -6.55 -7.38
N VAL A 34 2.76 -7.01 -7.83
CA VAL A 34 1.45 -6.58 -7.28
C VAL A 34 1.28 -6.87 -5.79
N PHE A 35 1.87 -7.95 -5.28
CA PHE A 35 1.70 -8.38 -3.87
C PHE A 35 2.79 -7.89 -2.91
N ILE A 36 3.63 -6.93 -3.34
CA ILE A 36 4.77 -6.48 -2.53
C ILE A 36 4.35 -5.73 -1.27
N ASP A 37 3.24 -4.98 -1.32
CA ASP A 37 2.68 -4.25 -0.18
C ASP A 37 2.23 -5.18 0.93
N ILE A 38 1.51 -6.26 0.59
CA ILE A 38 1.05 -7.27 1.54
C ILE A 38 2.25 -7.97 2.20
N ALA A 39 3.28 -8.31 1.41
CA ALA A 39 4.49 -8.94 1.95
C ALA A 39 5.25 -7.99 2.89
N LEU A 40 5.45 -6.72 2.51
CA LEU A 40 6.11 -5.73 3.34
C LEU A 40 5.32 -5.44 4.61
N ALA A 41 3.98 -5.39 4.54
CA ALA A 41 3.11 -5.23 5.69
C ALA A 41 3.28 -6.38 6.71
N GLN A 42 3.29 -7.64 6.24
CA GLN A 42 3.48 -8.81 7.11
C GLN A 42 4.88 -8.88 7.71
N ILE A 43 5.90 -8.52 6.94
CA ILE A 43 7.29 -8.46 7.44
C ILE A 43 7.43 -7.35 8.50
N ALA A 44 6.80 -6.20 8.28
CA ALA A 44 6.75 -5.12 9.26
C ALA A 44 6.06 -5.57 10.55
N ALA A 45 4.90 -6.24 10.42
CA ALA A 45 4.15 -6.78 11.55
C ALA A 45 4.95 -7.82 12.32
N LEU A 46 5.65 -8.73 11.63
CA LEU A 46 6.55 -9.69 12.26
C LEU A 46 7.63 -8.98 13.08
N GLY A 47 8.24 -7.91 12.53
CA GLY A 47 9.20 -7.09 13.25
C GLY A 47 8.63 -6.48 14.53
N GLY A 48 7.44 -5.87 14.44
CA GLY A 48 6.72 -5.32 15.59
C GLY A 48 6.36 -6.37 16.64
N THR A 49 5.92 -7.55 16.20
CA THR A 49 5.59 -8.68 17.08
C THR A 49 6.84 -9.20 17.83
N ILE A 50 7.97 -9.30 17.16
CA ILE A 50 9.24 -9.68 17.80
C ILE A 50 9.62 -8.66 18.88
N ALA A 51 9.48 -7.35 18.59
CA ALA A 51 9.75 -6.31 19.57
C ALA A 51 8.83 -6.40 20.79
N LEU A 52 7.54 -6.73 20.58
CA LEU A 52 6.57 -6.91 21.66
C LEU A 52 6.99 -8.05 22.60
N VAL A 53 7.50 -9.15 22.05
CA VAL A 53 7.95 -10.30 22.88
C VAL A 53 9.25 -9.99 23.61
N LEU A 54 10.17 -9.23 22.99
CA LEU A 54 11.45 -8.86 23.62
C LEU A 54 11.30 -7.77 24.70
N TRP A 55 10.35 -6.86 24.51
CA TRP A 55 10.05 -5.75 25.43
C TRP A 55 8.54 -5.64 25.71
N PRO A 56 8.01 -6.47 26.62
CA PRO A 56 6.56 -6.55 26.87
C PRO A 56 6.00 -5.38 27.70
N HIS A 57 6.50 -4.17 27.54
CA HIS A 57 6.16 -3.01 28.34
C HIS A 57 5.04 -2.12 27.77
N GLY A 58 4.26 -2.60 26.80
CA GLY A 58 3.12 -1.89 26.23
C GLY A 58 2.02 -2.85 25.78
N HIS A 59 0.79 -2.53 26.12
CA HIS A 59 -0.35 -3.41 25.83
C HIS A 59 -0.85 -3.36 24.37
N ASP A 60 -0.38 -2.41 23.55
CA ASP A 60 -0.87 -2.23 22.18
C ASP A 60 0.22 -2.35 21.14
N ILE A 61 -0.02 -3.21 20.12
CA ILE A 61 0.88 -3.38 18.97
C ILE A 61 0.91 -2.10 18.16
N GLY A 62 2.10 -1.55 17.93
CA GLY A 62 2.32 -0.37 17.08
C GLY A 62 2.41 0.96 17.81
N GLU A 63 2.20 1.02 19.13
CA GLU A 63 2.30 2.27 19.90
C GLU A 63 3.67 2.49 20.54
N SER A 64 4.47 1.43 20.79
CA SER A 64 5.79 1.60 21.38
C SER A 64 6.86 1.94 20.35
N PRO A 65 7.80 2.84 20.67
CA PRO A 65 8.91 3.19 19.77
C PRO A 65 9.75 1.98 19.34
N SER A 66 9.89 0.95 20.19
CA SER A 66 10.61 -0.28 19.87
C SER A 66 9.90 -1.08 18.79
N GLN A 67 8.60 -1.25 18.88
CA GLN A 67 7.80 -1.96 17.86
C GLN A 67 7.91 -1.27 16.51
N TYR A 68 7.77 0.05 16.48
CA TYR A 68 7.90 0.85 15.27
C TYR A 68 9.30 0.71 14.64
N LEU A 69 10.35 0.82 15.44
CA LEU A 69 11.74 0.66 14.97
C LEU A 69 12.00 -0.74 14.40
N PHE A 70 11.50 -1.79 15.04
CA PHE A 70 11.65 -3.17 14.54
C PHE A 70 10.85 -3.39 13.25
N SER A 71 9.64 -2.85 13.15
CA SER A 71 8.85 -2.86 11.91
C SER A 71 9.62 -2.20 10.76
N LEU A 72 10.22 -1.03 10.99
CA LEU A 72 11.06 -0.34 10.01
C LEU A 72 12.33 -1.11 9.66
N LEU A 73 13.00 -1.70 10.65
CA LEU A 73 14.21 -2.51 10.45
C LEU A 73 13.91 -3.71 9.54
N PHE A 74 12.87 -4.48 9.86
CA PHE A 74 12.49 -5.66 9.08
C PHE A 74 12.05 -5.29 7.67
N THR A 75 11.29 -4.21 7.51
CA THR A 75 10.89 -3.67 6.22
C THR A 75 12.10 -3.22 5.39
N THR A 76 13.10 -2.58 6.02
CA THR A 76 14.35 -2.17 5.36
C THR A 76 15.15 -3.37 4.88
N LEU A 77 15.26 -4.41 5.70
CA LEU A 77 15.92 -5.67 5.33
C LEU A 77 15.21 -6.34 4.15
N ALA A 78 13.88 -6.38 4.16
CA ALA A 78 13.09 -6.91 3.05
C ALA A 78 13.27 -6.10 1.76
N ALA A 79 13.26 -4.78 1.83
CA ALA A 79 13.53 -3.90 0.70
C ALA A 79 14.92 -4.15 0.08
N GLY A 80 15.94 -4.32 0.93
CA GLY A 80 17.28 -4.71 0.51
C GLY A 80 17.31 -6.07 -0.18
N LEU A 81 16.65 -7.06 0.41
CA LEU A 81 16.55 -8.41 -0.12
C LEU A 81 15.86 -8.40 -1.50
N PHE A 82 14.70 -7.78 -1.65
CA PHE A 82 13.98 -7.69 -2.92
C PHE A 82 14.80 -6.94 -3.99
N SER A 83 15.51 -5.88 -3.62
CA SER A 83 16.39 -5.15 -4.55
C SER A 83 17.56 -6.03 -5.04
N ILE A 84 18.16 -6.83 -4.16
CA ILE A 84 19.26 -7.74 -4.53
C ILE A 84 18.76 -8.85 -5.46
N PHE A 85 17.64 -9.48 -5.12
CA PHE A 85 17.09 -10.60 -5.89
C PHE A 85 16.63 -10.18 -7.28
N LYS A 86 15.97 -9.02 -7.41
CA LYS A 86 15.57 -8.49 -8.72
C LYS A 86 16.75 -8.29 -9.66
N ASN A 87 17.90 -7.90 -9.13
CA ASN A 87 19.08 -7.61 -9.94
C ASN A 87 19.98 -8.84 -10.21
N ARG A 88 19.59 -10.02 -9.70
CA ARG A 88 20.26 -11.28 -10.02
C ARG A 88 19.47 -12.06 -11.08
N LYS A 89 20.18 -12.69 -12.03
CA LYS A 89 19.58 -13.62 -13.00
C LYS A 89 19.18 -14.94 -12.30
N ILE A 90 18.23 -14.86 -11.38
CA ILE A 90 17.71 -16.02 -10.67
C ILE A 90 16.51 -16.55 -11.48
N ARG A 91 16.34 -17.88 -11.55
CA ARG A 91 15.24 -18.52 -12.25
C ARG A 91 13.88 -18.37 -11.57
N ILE A 92 13.85 -17.82 -10.34
CA ILE A 92 12.64 -17.60 -9.55
C ILE A 92 12.15 -16.16 -9.80
N PRO A 93 10.90 -15.96 -10.26
CA PRO A 93 10.33 -14.63 -10.42
C PRO A 93 10.28 -13.89 -9.06
N LEU A 94 10.48 -12.57 -9.09
CA LEU A 94 10.45 -11.75 -7.87
C LEU A 94 9.10 -11.86 -7.13
N GLU A 95 8.00 -11.99 -7.87
CA GLU A 95 6.67 -12.12 -7.30
C GLU A 95 6.49 -13.41 -6.48
N ALA A 96 7.12 -14.53 -6.93
CA ALA A 96 7.15 -15.76 -6.14
C ALA A 96 7.93 -15.58 -4.83
N LEU A 97 9.06 -14.84 -4.86
CA LEU A 97 9.83 -14.54 -3.66
C LEU A 97 9.03 -13.66 -2.68
N ILE A 98 8.30 -12.67 -3.20
CA ILE A 98 7.39 -11.82 -2.43
C ILE A 98 6.32 -12.68 -1.74
N GLY A 99 5.67 -13.60 -2.49
CA GLY A 99 4.66 -14.50 -1.94
C GLY A 99 5.21 -15.45 -0.86
N ILE A 100 6.41 -16.00 -1.07
CA ILE A 100 7.09 -16.82 -0.06
C ILE A 100 7.39 -16.00 1.19
N SER A 101 7.91 -14.79 1.03
CA SER A 101 8.23 -13.89 2.15
C SER A 101 6.98 -13.54 2.97
N TYR A 102 5.85 -13.28 2.30
CA TYR A 102 4.55 -13.11 2.93
C TYR A 102 4.16 -14.32 3.79
N ALA A 103 4.17 -15.52 3.18
CA ALA A 103 3.77 -16.74 3.87
C ALA A 103 4.65 -17.03 5.08
N VAL A 104 5.97 -16.87 4.95
CA VAL A 104 6.92 -17.09 6.04
C VAL A 104 6.72 -16.06 7.15
N ALA A 105 6.58 -14.78 6.82
CA ALA A 105 6.38 -13.73 7.82
C ALA A 105 5.07 -13.93 8.60
N THR A 106 3.96 -14.22 7.89
CA THR A 106 2.65 -14.48 8.50
C THR A 106 2.70 -15.70 9.43
N THR A 107 3.28 -16.81 8.95
CA THR A 107 3.37 -18.03 9.76
C THR A 107 4.27 -17.83 10.98
N ALA A 108 5.40 -17.16 10.82
CA ALA A 108 6.29 -16.85 11.95
C ALA A 108 5.59 -15.97 13.00
N MET A 109 4.81 -14.97 12.57
CA MET A 109 4.02 -14.14 13.46
C MET A 109 2.98 -14.96 14.22
N VAL A 110 2.24 -15.86 13.57
CA VAL A 110 1.26 -16.75 14.22
C VAL A 110 1.94 -17.62 15.27
N ILE A 111 3.09 -18.23 14.97
CA ILE A 111 3.84 -19.06 15.94
C ILE A 111 4.28 -18.25 17.16
N ILE A 112 4.70 -17.00 16.97
CA ILE A 112 5.14 -16.12 18.05
C ILE A 112 3.96 -15.71 18.93
N LEU A 113 2.81 -15.39 18.31
CA LEU A 113 1.60 -14.95 19.00
C LEU A 113 0.84 -16.09 19.66
N ASP A 114 0.93 -17.33 19.18
CA ASP A 114 0.27 -18.50 19.76
C ASP A 114 0.63 -18.73 21.23
N LYS A 115 1.81 -18.27 21.64
CA LYS A 115 2.25 -18.30 23.04
C LYS A 115 1.76 -17.13 23.89
N GLY A 116 1.05 -16.15 23.29
CA GLY A 116 0.52 -14.94 23.91
C GLY A 116 -1.01 -14.89 23.91
N ALA A 117 -1.62 -14.43 25.02
CA ALA A 117 -3.06 -14.25 25.08
C ALA A 117 -3.50 -13.07 24.17
N GLY A 118 -4.46 -13.28 23.26
CA GLY A 118 -5.11 -12.21 22.49
C GLY A 118 -4.77 -12.16 20.99
N SER A 119 -4.21 -13.22 20.41
CA SER A 119 -3.77 -13.28 19.02
C SER A 119 -4.84 -12.98 17.96
N ASP A 120 -6.09 -13.43 18.17
CA ASP A 120 -7.14 -13.36 17.14
C ASP A 120 -7.64 -11.93 16.89
N VAL A 121 -7.77 -11.12 17.95
CA VAL A 121 -8.22 -9.71 17.86
C VAL A 121 -7.19 -8.88 17.07
N HIS A 122 -5.91 -9.08 17.33
CA HIS A 122 -4.84 -8.33 16.65
C HIS A 122 -4.76 -8.62 15.15
N ILE A 123 -4.97 -9.87 14.74
CA ILE A 123 -4.98 -10.24 13.32
C ILE A 123 -6.16 -9.58 12.59
N HIS A 124 -7.33 -9.57 13.18
CA HIS A 124 -8.52 -8.94 12.62
C HIS A 124 -8.33 -7.43 12.43
N ASP A 125 -7.87 -6.73 13.45
CA ASP A 125 -7.65 -5.28 13.41
C ASP A 125 -6.57 -4.88 12.40
N MET A 126 -5.53 -5.68 12.27
CA MET A 126 -4.48 -5.48 11.30
C MET A 126 -4.97 -5.64 9.85
N LEU A 127 -5.88 -6.56 9.58
CA LEU A 127 -6.44 -6.78 8.24
C LEU A 127 -7.44 -5.70 7.84
N THR A 128 -8.37 -5.37 8.73
CA THR A 128 -9.47 -4.45 8.44
C THR A 128 -9.11 -2.99 8.67
N GLY A 129 -8.18 -2.71 9.60
CA GLY A 129 -7.82 -1.36 10.01
C GLY A 129 -8.97 -0.62 10.71
N ALA A 130 -8.65 0.52 11.26
CA ALA A 130 -9.60 1.38 11.99
C ALA A 130 -9.67 2.78 11.38
N ILE A 131 -9.75 2.89 10.05
CA ILE A 131 -9.69 4.19 9.34
C ILE A 131 -10.74 5.19 9.84
N LEU A 132 -11.90 4.69 10.31
CA LEU A 132 -12.95 5.53 10.88
C LEU A 132 -12.55 6.17 12.22
N TRP A 133 -11.66 5.53 12.97
CA TRP A 133 -11.22 5.94 14.30
C TRP A 133 -9.83 6.58 14.30
N VAL A 134 -9.32 6.96 13.13
CA VAL A 134 -8.00 7.56 12.99
C VAL A 134 -7.92 8.88 13.77
N SER A 135 -6.86 9.03 14.56
CA SER A 135 -6.57 10.26 15.30
C SER A 135 -5.84 11.29 14.44
N TRP A 136 -5.97 12.57 14.77
CA TRP A 136 -5.22 13.64 14.10
C TRP A 136 -3.70 13.45 14.22
N THR A 137 -3.23 12.88 15.31
CA THR A 137 -1.80 12.56 15.49
C THR A 137 -1.32 11.56 14.44
N GLN A 138 -2.11 10.52 14.18
CA GLN A 138 -1.81 9.53 13.13
C GLN A 138 -1.88 10.16 11.73
N VAL A 139 -2.88 11.01 11.47
CA VAL A 139 -3.00 11.75 10.19
C VAL A 139 -1.78 12.64 9.93
N LEU A 140 -1.33 13.37 10.96
CA LEU A 140 -0.15 14.25 10.84
C LEU A 140 1.14 13.46 10.66
N ARG A 141 1.32 12.35 11.37
CA ARG A 141 2.48 11.46 11.21
C ARG A 141 2.51 10.86 9.81
N LEU A 142 1.40 10.32 9.34
CA LEU A 142 1.25 9.82 7.97
C LEU A 142 1.53 10.92 6.94
N GLY A 143 0.95 12.11 7.12
CA GLY A 143 1.15 13.25 6.23
C GLY A 143 2.61 13.69 6.15
N ALA A 144 3.30 13.75 7.28
CA ALA A 144 4.73 14.08 7.34
C ALA A 144 5.58 13.02 6.61
N MET A 145 5.30 11.73 6.83
CA MET A 145 6.00 10.64 6.14
C MET A 145 5.77 10.69 4.63
N VAL A 146 4.51 10.85 4.21
CA VAL A 146 4.12 10.99 2.80
C VAL A 146 4.80 12.19 2.15
N LEU A 147 4.87 13.34 2.85
CA LEU A 147 5.55 14.53 2.34
C LEU A 147 7.04 14.27 2.10
N VAL A 148 7.74 13.66 3.07
CA VAL A 148 9.16 13.32 2.94
C VAL A 148 9.39 12.40 1.74
N VAL A 149 8.60 11.32 1.63
CA VAL A 149 8.71 10.37 0.52
C VAL A 149 8.36 11.03 -0.81
N ALA A 150 7.31 11.86 -0.86
CA ALA A 150 6.92 12.59 -2.06
C ALA A 150 8.02 13.54 -2.54
N VAL A 151 8.71 14.25 -1.63
CA VAL A 151 9.85 15.11 -1.96
C VAL A 151 11.00 14.29 -2.52
N ILE A 152 11.36 13.16 -1.90
CA ILE A 152 12.40 12.25 -2.41
C ILE A 152 12.05 11.79 -3.83
N HIS A 153 10.83 11.31 -4.04
CA HIS A 153 10.37 10.82 -5.34
C HIS A 153 10.25 11.94 -6.39
N TRP A 154 9.91 13.16 -5.99
CA TRP A 154 9.86 14.31 -6.90
C TRP A 154 11.25 14.75 -7.35
N VAL A 155 12.23 14.80 -6.43
CA VAL A 155 13.64 15.13 -6.74
C VAL A 155 14.22 14.09 -7.70
N PHE A 156 14.01 12.79 -7.41
CA PHE A 156 14.57 11.69 -8.19
C PHE A 156 13.61 11.12 -9.25
N ARG A 157 12.54 11.86 -9.60
CA ARG A 157 11.48 11.40 -10.51
C ARG A 157 11.96 10.85 -11.83
N LYS A 158 13.01 11.47 -12.43
CA LYS A 158 13.55 11.03 -13.73
C LYS A 158 14.11 9.60 -13.63
N ASN A 159 14.81 9.30 -12.57
CA ASN A 159 15.44 7.99 -12.36
C ASN A 159 14.40 6.94 -12.00
N ILE A 160 13.48 7.25 -11.06
CA ILE A 160 12.47 6.29 -10.56
C ILE A 160 11.44 5.96 -11.64
N ILE A 161 10.92 6.99 -12.36
CA ILE A 161 9.96 6.79 -13.46
C ILE A 161 10.64 6.12 -14.64
N GLY A 162 11.84 6.58 -15.02
CA GLY A 162 12.61 5.99 -16.11
C GLY A 162 12.93 4.51 -15.87
N LEU A 163 13.27 4.14 -14.64
CA LEU A 163 13.48 2.75 -14.27
C LEU A 163 12.19 1.92 -14.37
N THR A 164 11.03 2.49 -14.01
CA THR A 164 9.74 1.80 -14.09
C THR A 164 9.25 1.65 -15.53
N ASP A 165 9.39 2.67 -16.36
CA ASP A 165 8.95 2.63 -17.75
C ASP A 165 9.81 1.67 -18.61
N ASN A 166 11.09 1.47 -18.26
CA ASN A 166 12.03 0.56 -18.93
C ASN A 166 12.32 -0.70 -18.07
N TYR A 167 11.36 -1.15 -17.27
CA TYR A 167 11.60 -2.19 -16.29
C TYR A 167 11.95 -3.55 -16.91
N GLU A 168 11.37 -3.88 -18.05
CA GLU A 168 11.64 -5.10 -18.81
C GLU A 168 12.92 -5.01 -19.66
N ASN A 169 13.19 -3.82 -20.22
CA ASN A 169 14.33 -3.59 -21.10
C ASN A 169 15.58 -3.25 -20.28
N CYS A 170 16.49 -4.20 -20.12
CA CYS A 170 17.70 -4.14 -19.28
C CYS A 170 18.77 -3.10 -19.72
N GLU A 171 18.43 -2.03 -20.44
CA GLU A 171 19.37 -1.03 -20.94
C GLU A 171 19.93 -0.05 -19.91
N TYR A 172 19.43 -0.05 -18.66
CA TYR A 172 19.91 0.85 -17.63
C TYR A 172 21.19 0.30 -16.97
N ARG A 173 22.22 1.15 -16.77
CA ARG A 173 23.54 0.78 -16.24
C ARG A 173 23.46 -0.06 -14.94
N PRO A 174 24.09 -1.23 -14.86
CA PRO A 174 23.89 -2.22 -13.80
C PRO A 174 24.16 -1.73 -12.35
N GLY A 175 25.07 -0.80 -12.12
CA GLY A 175 25.44 -0.33 -10.78
C GLY A 175 24.45 0.67 -10.18
N SER A 176 23.83 1.51 -11.00
CA SER A 176 22.86 2.54 -10.59
C SER A 176 21.48 1.93 -10.28
N ARG A 177 21.11 0.84 -10.97
CA ARG A 177 19.79 0.21 -10.86
C ARG A 177 19.49 -0.34 -9.47
N LYS A 178 20.45 -1.03 -8.85
CA LYS A 178 20.28 -1.64 -7.51
C LYS A 178 19.94 -0.61 -6.45
N TRP A 179 20.60 0.54 -6.50
CA TRP A 179 20.35 1.62 -5.56
C TRP A 179 18.97 2.24 -5.74
N TRP A 180 18.53 2.45 -6.99
CA TRP A 180 17.21 3.01 -7.28
C TRP A 180 16.07 2.03 -6.96
N ASP A 181 16.27 0.73 -7.20
CA ASP A 181 15.33 -0.30 -6.77
C ASP A 181 15.26 -0.39 -5.24
N PHE A 182 16.41 -0.35 -4.57
CA PHE A 182 16.43 -0.31 -3.10
C PHE A 182 15.71 0.93 -2.56
N LEU A 183 16.02 2.12 -3.07
CA LEU A 183 15.37 3.36 -2.66
C LEU A 183 13.85 3.30 -2.86
N PHE A 184 13.41 2.75 -4.00
CA PHE A 184 11.99 2.56 -4.27
C PHE A 184 11.34 1.62 -3.26
N TYR A 185 11.89 0.43 -3.03
CA TYR A 185 11.32 -0.55 -2.09
C TYR A 185 11.38 -0.05 -0.66
N PHE A 186 12.44 0.64 -0.28
CA PHE A 186 12.59 1.22 1.04
C PHE A 186 11.54 2.31 1.31
N THR A 187 11.42 3.31 0.43
CA THR A 187 10.43 4.38 0.58
C THR A 187 9.00 3.87 0.50
N PHE A 188 8.75 2.88 -0.36
CA PHE A 188 7.46 2.19 -0.42
C PHE A 188 7.17 1.47 0.90
N GLY A 189 8.13 0.73 1.46
CA GLY A 189 7.98 0.07 2.75
C GLY A 189 7.70 1.03 3.90
N LEU A 190 8.35 2.21 3.93
CA LEU A 190 8.06 3.25 4.91
C LEU A 190 6.58 3.68 4.86
N ILE A 191 6.06 3.90 3.64
CA ILE A 191 4.64 4.27 3.46
C ILE A 191 3.73 3.11 3.88
N ILE A 192 4.06 1.86 3.53
CA ILE A 192 3.22 0.70 3.90
C ILE A 192 3.13 0.52 5.41
N VAL A 193 4.24 0.67 6.16
CA VAL A 193 4.23 0.58 7.63
C VAL A 193 3.24 1.58 8.24
N GLU A 194 3.26 2.84 7.81
CA GLU A 194 2.33 3.87 8.29
C GLU A 194 0.90 3.66 7.77
N ALA A 195 0.76 3.33 6.50
CA ALA A 195 -0.54 3.18 5.84
C ALA A 195 -1.38 2.04 6.46
N VAL A 196 -0.73 0.91 6.77
CA VAL A 196 -1.39 -0.26 7.34
C VAL A 196 -1.89 0.01 8.76
N GLN A 197 -1.16 0.78 9.56
CA GLN A 197 -1.62 1.17 10.91
C GLN A 197 -2.89 2.03 10.86
N VAL A 198 -3.06 2.83 9.80
CA VAL A 198 -4.22 3.72 9.62
C VAL A 198 -5.38 3.00 8.92
N GLY A 199 -5.11 2.35 7.81
CA GLY A 199 -6.14 1.81 6.91
C GLY A 199 -6.34 0.30 6.95
N GLY A 200 -5.43 -0.44 7.58
CA GLY A 200 -5.36 -1.90 7.47
C GLY A 200 -4.81 -2.38 6.12
N ILE A 201 -4.37 -3.63 6.10
CA ILE A 201 -3.70 -4.22 4.93
C ILE A 201 -4.60 -4.23 3.71
N LEU A 202 -5.85 -4.65 3.87
CA LEU A 202 -6.79 -4.81 2.75
C LEU A 202 -7.16 -3.47 2.11
N THR A 203 -7.35 -2.41 2.91
CA THR A 203 -7.65 -1.07 2.40
C THR A 203 -6.46 -0.48 1.66
N VAL A 204 -5.26 -0.64 2.21
CA VAL A 204 -4.01 -0.19 1.59
C VAL A 204 -3.82 -0.86 0.24
N PHE A 205 -3.96 -2.19 0.17
CA PHE A 205 -3.90 -2.95 -1.08
C PHE A 205 -4.95 -2.46 -2.10
N ALA A 206 -6.19 -2.28 -1.67
CA ALA A 206 -7.26 -1.83 -2.55
C ALA A 206 -7.01 -0.41 -3.10
N LEU A 207 -6.61 0.54 -2.26
CA LEU A 207 -6.26 1.90 -2.66
C LEU A 207 -5.00 1.97 -3.54
N LEU A 208 -4.07 1.04 -3.33
CA LEU A 208 -2.86 0.93 -4.15
C LEU A 208 -3.19 0.45 -5.57
N ILE A 209 -3.91 -0.66 -5.68
CA ILE A 209 -4.04 -1.39 -6.94
C ILE A 209 -5.25 -0.93 -7.75
N ILE A 210 -6.42 -0.75 -7.15
CA ILE A 210 -7.66 -0.58 -7.89
C ILE A 210 -7.72 0.77 -8.62
N PRO A 211 -7.47 1.93 -7.98
CA PRO A 211 -7.47 3.22 -8.70
C PRO A 211 -6.36 3.30 -9.76
N ALA A 212 -5.17 2.75 -9.44
CA ALA A 212 -4.05 2.70 -10.39
C ALA A 212 -4.41 1.86 -11.62
N SER A 213 -4.96 0.65 -11.44
CA SER A 213 -5.43 -0.23 -12.53
C SER A 213 -6.49 0.46 -13.39
N THR A 214 -7.48 1.10 -12.76
CA THR A 214 -8.55 1.81 -13.46
C THR A 214 -8.00 2.92 -14.34
N THR A 215 -7.05 3.70 -13.84
CA THR A 215 -6.45 4.80 -14.60
C THR A 215 -5.52 4.34 -15.72
N LEU A 216 -4.86 3.20 -15.54
CA LEU A 216 -4.03 2.59 -16.58
C LEU A 216 -4.85 2.20 -17.82
N LEU A 217 -6.14 1.87 -17.68
CA LEU A 217 -7.04 1.56 -18.79
C LEU A 217 -7.32 2.77 -19.68
N PHE A 218 -7.46 3.98 -19.10
CA PHE A 218 -7.97 5.15 -19.80
C PHE A 218 -6.91 6.23 -20.09
N PHE A 219 -5.88 6.33 -19.27
CA PHE A 219 -4.91 7.42 -19.36
C PHE A 219 -3.51 6.93 -19.78
N LYS A 220 -2.82 7.72 -20.60
CA LYS A 220 -1.45 7.41 -21.07
C LYS A 220 -0.38 8.12 -20.22
N SER A 221 -0.63 9.36 -19.78
CA SER A 221 0.36 10.16 -19.06
C SER A 221 0.39 9.86 -17.57
N TRP A 222 1.57 9.91 -16.96
CA TRP A 222 1.75 9.74 -15.51
C TRP A 222 0.88 10.69 -14.67
N ARG A 223 0.85 11.99 -15.07
CA ARG A 223 0.06 13.00 -14.37
C ARG A 223 -1.43 12.68 -14.38
N SER A 224 -1.98 12.34 -15.56
CA SER A 224 -3.40 12.01 -15.69
C SER A 224 -3.77 10.75 -14.89
N ARG A 225 -2.88 9.77 -14.83
CA ARG A 225 -3.08 8.55 -14.03
C ARG A 225 -3.12 8.85 -12.54
N ILE A 226 -2.17 9.64 -12.03
CA ILE A 226 -2.11 10.01 -10.62
C ILE A 226 -3.35 10.84 -10.23
N ILE A 227 -3.67 11.88 -11.00
CA ILE A 227 -4.83 12.73 -10.72
C ILE A 227 -6.13 11.93 -10.82
N GLY A 228 -6.31 11.14 -11.88
CA GLY A 228 -7.49 10.30 -12.06
C GLY A 228 -7.65 9.28 -10.94
N GLY A 229 -6.57 8.62 -10.54
CA GLY A 229 -6.61 7.65 -9.44
C GLY A 229 -6.90 8.29 -8.09
N LEU A 230 -6.33 9.47 -7.81
CA LEU A 230 -6.65 10.25 -6.62
C LEU A 230 -8.14 10.64 -6.61
N LEU A 231 -8.67 11.12 -7.73
CA LEU A 231 -10.09 11.47 -7.84
C LEU A 231 -10.99 10.25 -7.58
N ILE A 232 -10.66 9.08 -8.13
CA ILE A 232 -11.39 7.83 -7.87
C ILE A 232 -11.36 7.50 -6.37
N ALA A 233 -10.18 7.51 -5.75
CA ALA A 233 -10.03 7.21 -4.34
C ALA A 233 -10.88 8.15 -3.46
N VAL A 234 -10.81 9.47 -3.71
CA VAL A 234 -11.54 10.48 -2.93
C VAL A 234 -13.05 10.39 -3.13
N ILE A 235 -13.51 10.33 -4.39
CA ILE A 235 -14.94 10.30 -4.72
C ILE A 235 -15.61 9.05 -4.12
N LEU A 236 -14.90 7.92 -4.07
CA LEU A 236 -15.46 6.69 -3.52
C LEU A 236 -15.34 6.60 -1.99
N THR A 237 -14.38 7.30 -1.39
CA THR A 237 -14.27 7.36 0.07
C THR A 237 -15.47 8.04 0.72
N ILE A 238 -15.98 9.13 0.14
CA ILE A 238 -17.10 9.87 0.71
C ILE A 238 -18.34 8.97 0.87
N PRO A 239 -18.88 8.32 -0.18
CA PRO A 239 -20.00 7.41 0.00
C PRO A 239 -19.67 6.19 0.87
N ALA A 240 -18.42 5.68 0.84
CA ALA A 240 -18.02 4.58 1.70
C ALA A 240 -18.16 4.93 3.18
N LEU A 241 -17.68 6.10 3.59
CA LEU A 241 -17.81 6.56 4.98
C LEU A 241 -19.25 6.85 5.37
N LEU A 242 -20.05 7.42 4.46
CA LEU A 242 -21.49 7.67 4.71
C LEU A 242 -22.27 6.38 4.88
N ILE A 243 -22.06 5.37 4.01
CA ILE A 243 -22.68 4.04 4.11
C ILE A 243 -22.24 3.35 5.41
N SER A 244 -20.93 3.38 5.69
CA SER A 244 -20.37 2.82 6.93
C SER A 244 -21.07 3.39 8.17
N TRP A 245 -21.19 4.69 8.24
CA TRP A 245 -21.86 5.37 9.34
C TRP A 245 -23.37 5.07 9.42
N SER A 246 -24.06 5.07 8.28
CA SER A 246 -25.54 4.91 8.24
C SER A 246 -25.99 3.50 8.57
N PHE A 247 -25.18 2.50 8.26
CA PHE A 247 -25.51 1.07 8.40
C PHE A 247 -24.67 0.36 9.47
N ASP A 248 -23.85 1.11 10.23
CA ASP A 248 -22.91 0.56 11.26
C ASP A 248 -22.03 -0.56 10.68
N LEU A 249 -21.49 -0.33 9.48
CA LEU A 249 -20.61 -1.27 8.79
C LEU A 249 -19.15 -0.83 8.91
N PRO A 250 -18.18 -1.77 8.88
CA PRO A 250 -16.77 -1.40 8.85
C PRO A 250 -16.44 -0.62 7.56
N ALA A 251 -15.81 0.55 7.69
CA ALA A 251 -15.58 1.47 6.56
C ALA A 251 -14.65 0.87 5.49
N SER A 252 -13.64 0.12 5.90
CA SER A 252 -12.66 -0.49 5.01
C SER A 252 -13.29 -1.47 4.01
N PRO A 253 -14.08 -2.48 4.42
CA PRO A 253 -14.77 -3.36 3.50
C PRO A 253 -15.72 -2.64 2.54
N VAL A 254 -16.46 -1.64 3.02
CA VAL A 254 -17.37 -0.85 2.17
C VAL A 254 -16.59 -0.12 1.08
N LEU A 255 -15.47 0.53 1.42
CA LEU A 255 -14.61 1.21 0.46
C LEU A 255 -14.03 0.23 -0.56
N ILE A 256 -13.56 -0.93 -0.13
CA ILE A 256 -12.98 -1.96 -1.01
C ILE A 256 -14.01 -2.44 -2.03
N ILE A 257 -15.25 -2.70 -1.60
CA ILE A 257 -16.36 -3.11 -2.50
C ILE A 257 -16.64 -2.03 -3.54
N LEU A 258 -16.75 -0.77 -3.13
CA LEU A 258 -17.01 0.34 -4.06
C LEU A 258 -15.87 0.52 -5.07
N LEU A 259 -14.64 0.43 -4.63
CA LEU A 259 -13.46 0.44 -5.50
C LEU A 259 -13.50 -0.72 -6.49
N GLY A 260 -13.76 -1.95 -6.01
CA GLY A 260 -13.83 -3.15 -6.84
C GLY A 260 -14.92 -3.06 -7.91
N LEU A 261 -16.13 -2.61 -7.55
CA LEU A 261 -17.21 -2.37 -8.49
C LEU A 261 -16.80 -1.34 -9.56
N THR A 262 -16.12 -0.28 -9.17
CA THR A 262 -15.63 0.75 -10.10
C THR A 262 -14.66 0.16 -11.10
N LEU A 263 -13.75 -0.71 -10.69
CA LEU A 263 -12.80 -1.38 -11.59
C LEU A 263 -13.52 -2.30 -12.58
N VAL A 264 -14.50 -3.10 -12.12
CA VAL A 264 -15.29 -3.98 -12.98
C VAL A 264 -16.06 -3.17 -14.04
N ILE A 265 -16.78 -2.13 -13.62
CA ILE A 265 -17.51 -1.26 -14.52
C ILE A 265 -16.57 -0.60 -15.53
N SER A 266 -15.42 -0.10 -15.07
CA SER A 266 -14.39 0.51 -15.91
C SER A 266 -13.84 -0.46 -16.95
N GLY A 267 -13.63 -1.72 -16.58
CA GLY A 267 -13.18 -2.79 -17.48
C GLY A 267 -14.21 -3.08 -18.58
N ILE A 268 -15.49 -3.17 -18.21
CA ILE A 268 -16.58 -3.37 -19.18
C ILE A 268 -16.67 -2.19 -20.17
N VAL A 269 -16.64 -0.95 -19.66
CA VAL A 269 -16.68 0.26 -20.49
C VAL A 269 -15.48 0.32 -21.43
N TYR A 270 -14.29 -0.03 -20.96
CA TYR A 270 -13.08 -0.06 -21.79
C TYR A 270 -13.19 -1.08 -22.93
N GLN A 271 -13.67 -2.29 -22.65
CA GLN A 271 -13.86 -3.33 -23.66
C GLN A 271 -14.92 -2.92 -24.71
N ALA A 272 -16.04 -2.35 -24.27
CA ALA A 272 -17.10 -1.87 -25.15
C ALA A 272 -16.60 -0.78 -26.12
N ARG A 273 -15.79 0.18 -25.60
CA ARG A 273 -15.17 1.21 -26.45
C ARG A 273 -14.19 0.62 -27.47
N LYS A 274 -13.38 -0.35 -27.07
CA LYS A 274 -12.40 -1.01 -27.97
C LYS A 274 -13.10 -1.77 -29.10
N LYS A 275 -14.23 -2.43 -28.81
CA LYS A 275 -15.05 -3.14 -29.81
C LYS A 275 -15.63 -2.16 -30.85
N ASN A 276 -16.16 -1.03 -30.39
CA ASN A 276 -16.75 -0.02 -31.28
C ASN A 276 -15.73 0.65 -32.23
N ILE A 277 -14.47 0.78 -31.80
CA ILE A 277 -13.39 1.31 -32.64
C ILE A 277 -13.03 0.30 -33.75
N LYS A 278 -12.96 -1.01 -33.44
CA LYS A 278 -12.66 -2.07 -34.41
C LYS A 278 -13.78 -2.28 -35.47
N VAL A 279 -15.00 -1.89 -35.16
CA VAL A 279 -16.14 -2.02 -36.13
C VAL A 279 -16.18 -0.83 -37.09
N LYS A 280 -15.51 0.30 -36.74
CA LYS A 280 -15.48 1.52 -37.56
C LYS A 280 -14.20 1.68 -38.39
N SER A 281 -13.18 0.80 -38.19
CA SER A 281 -11.97 0.67 -39.00
C SER A 281 -12.10 -0.47 -40.02
#